data_2bfe0bbde3fcca1c6fd5d04a21a1176b
#
_entry.id   2bfe0bbde3fcca1c6fd5d04a21a1176b
#
_cell.length_a   1.000
_cell.length_b   1.000
_cell.length_c   1.000
_cell.angle_alpha   90.00
_cell.angle_beta   90.00
_cell.angle_gamma   90.00
#
_symmetry.space_group_name_H-M   'P 1'
#
loop_
_entity.id
_entity.type
_entity.pdbx_description
1 polymer ?
#
loop_
_entity_poly.entity_id
_entity_poly.type
_entity_poly.pdbx_seq_one_letter_code
_entity_poly.pdbx_strand_id
1 'polypeptide(L)'
;TTGEPVAIPDRVGILDRKLRVIQENATHKFQWKALVSSAYQSVYGYEYQGDNLLLARVNLFLTFTENWIEKLGFPISASWAIAVATRISWNVWQMDGLKDTVPGTDTLCLIYDWEKNEEVTFRQIKEESDNV
;
A
#
# COMPACT_ATOMS: atom_id res chain seq x y z
N THR A 1 -20.55 -0.75 -12.90
CA THR A 1 -19.59 0.36 -12.90
C THR A 1 -19.51 1.02 -14.28
N THR A 2 -19.51 2.30 -14.31
CA THR A 2 -19.51 3.07 -15.56
C THR A 2 -18.13 3.16 -16.22
N GLY A 3 -17.08 2.71 -15.56
CA GLY A 3 -15.70 2.88 -16.04
C GLY A 3 -15.12 4.26 -15.82
N GLU A 4 -15.89 5.21 -15.32
CA GLU A 4 -15.39 6.54 -14.99
C GLU A 4 -14.70 6.54 -13.62
N PRO A 5 -13.54 7.21 -13.49
CA PRO A 5 -12.88 7.31 -12.18
C PRO A 5 -13.73 8.10 -11.19
N VAL A 6 -13.85 7.61 -9.98
CA VAL A 6 -14.50 8.34 -8.88
C VAL A 6 -13.58 9.46 -8.43
N ALA A 7 -14.12 10.65 -8.19
CA ALA A 7 -13.35 11.77 -7.66
C ALA A 7 -12.72 11.42 -6.30
N ILE A 8 -11.50 11.88 -6.06
CA ILE A 8 -10.74 11.56 -4.85
C ILE A 8 -11.54 11.75 -3.55
N PRO A 9 -12.24 12.89 -3.33
CA PRO A 9 -12.99 13.06 -2.07
C PRO A 9 -14.16 12.08 -1.87
N ASP A 10 -14.61 11.45 -2.95
CA ASP A 10 -15.76 10.54 -2.92
C ASP A 10 -15.40 9.06 -2.82
N ARG A 11 -14.10 8.73 -2.82
CA ARG A 11 -13.62 7.35 -2.72
C ARG A 11 -13.79 6.81 -1.30
N VAL A 12 -14.18 5.53 -1.17
CA VAL A 12 -14.59 4.93 0.11
C VAL A 12 -13.70 3.79 0.62
N GLY A 13 -12.61 3.46 -0.07
CA GLY A 13 -11.66 2.44 0.41
C GLY A 13 -10.94 2.86 1.69
N ILE A 14 -10.37 1.89 2.43
CA ILE A 14 -9.65 2.18 3.68
C ILE A 14 -8.48 3.14 3.43
N LEU A 15 -7.68 2.87 2.39
CA LEU A 15 -6.56 3.74 2.02
C LEU A 15 -7.07 5.11 1.56
N ASP A 16 -8.13 5.15 0.77
CA ASP A 16 -8.74 6.41 0.31
C ASP A 16 -9.19 7.26 1.49
N ARG A 17 -9.77 6.65 2.52
CA ARG A 17 -10.17 7.36 3.74
C ARG A 17 -8.99 7.93 4.50
N LYS A 18 -7.92 7.14 4.65
CA LYS A 18 -6.67 7.59 5.29
C LYS A 18 -6.07 8.77 4.53
N LEU A 19 -6.00 8.68 3.20
CA LEU A 19 -5.47 9.74 2.36
C LEU A 19 -6.31 11.00 2.43
N ARG A 20 -7.63 10.88 2.48
CA ARG A 20 -8.53 12.03 2.62
C ARG A 20 -8.32 12.77 3.94
N VAL A 21 -8.21 12.05 5.05
CA VAL A 21 -7.92 12.65 6.36
C VAL A 21 -6.58 13.40 6.32
N ILE A 22 -5.56 12.82 5.69
CA ILE A 22 -4.26 13.46 5.54
C ILE A 22 -4.37 14.71 4.66
N GLN A 23 -5.11 14.64 3.55
CA GLN A 23 -5.34 15.76 2.65
C GLN A 23 -6.00 16.95 3.36
N GLU A 24 -6.97 16.66 4.22
CA GLU A 24 -7.72 17.69 4.97
C GLU A 24 -6.90 18.32 6.10
N ASN A 25 -6.00 17.58 6.73
CA ASN A 25 -5.31 18.00 7.94
C ASN A 25 -3.85 18.39 7.74
N ALA A 26 -3.19 17.96 6.67
CA ALA A 26 -1.81 18.35 6.41
C ALA A 26 -1.71 19.82 5.97
N THR A 27 -0.88 20.60 6.67
CA THR A 27 -0.78 22.03 6.44
C THR A 27 0.31 22.43 5.45
N HIS A 28 1.27 21.54 5.17
CA HIS A 28 2.35 21.80 4.21
C HIS A 28 2.85 20.50 3.55
N LYS A 29 3.60 20.68 2.46
CA LYS A 29 4.02 19.58 1.56
C LYS A 29 4.84 18.49 2.25
N PHE A 30 5.78 18.86 3.12
CA PHE A 30 6.61 17.87 3.82
C PHE A 30 5.79 17.01 4.78
N GLN A 31 4.87 17.63 5.51
CA GLN A 31 3.96 16.91 6.41
C GLN A 31 3.09 15.94 5.61
N TRP A 32 2.53 16.38 4.49
CA TRP A 32 1.71 15.53 3.64
C TRP A 32 2.49 14.32 3.13
N LYS A 33 3.69 14.54 2.60
CA LYS A 33 4.54 13.45 2.08
C LYS A 33 4.86 12.42 3.17
N ALA A 34 5.23 12.87 4.36
CA ALA A 34 5.55 11.99 5.49
C ALA A 34 4.35 11.16 5.92
N LEU A 35 3.18 11.78 6.05
CA LEU A 35 1.96 11.09 6.48
C LEU A 35 1.46 10.09 5.43
N VAL A 36 1.51 10.44 4.15
CA VAL A 36 1.10 9.53 3.06
C VAL A 36 2.06 8.35 2.95
N SER A 37 3.37 8.57 3.06
CA SER A 37 4.36 7.49 3.10
C SER A 37 4.08 6.53 4.24
N SER A 38 3.78 7.05 5.43
CA SER A 38 3.45 6.25 6.59
C SER A 38 2.17 5.43 6.38
N ALA A 39 1.15 6.02 5.73
CA ALA A 39 -0.09 5.33 5.39
C ALA A 39 0.19 4.13 4.46
N TYR A 40 1.01 4.32 3.43
CA TYR A 40 1.36 3.23 2.51
C TYR A 40 2.21 2.15 3.18
N GLN A 41 3.03 2.49 4.16
CA GLN A 41 3.79 1.49 4.93
C GLN A 41 2.88 0.62 5.81
N SER A 42 1.74 1.15 6.25
CA SER A 42 0.82 0.48 7.17
C SER A 42 -0.29 -0.33 6.48
N VAL A 43 -0.42 -0.25 5.17
CA VAL A 43 -1.44 -0.99 4.41
C VAL A 43 -0.81 -2.23 3.78
N TYR A 44 -1.31 -3.40 4.18
CA TYR A 44 -0.84 -4.70 3.70
C TYR A 44 -1.99 -5.46 3.04
N GLY A 45 -1.68 -6.24 2.03
CA GLY A 45 -2.65 -7.09 1.38
C GLY A 45 -1.99 -8.24 0.63
N TYR A 46 -2.73 -9.30 0.39
CA TYR A 46 -2.24 -10.42 -0.40
C TYR A 46 -3.31 -10.94 -1.36
N GLU A 47 -2.85 -11.54 -2.44
CA GLU A 47 -3.68 -12.18 -3.46
C GLU A 47 -3.07 -13.54 -3.82
N TYR A 48 -3.92 -14.52 -4.07
CA TYR A 48 -3.47 -15.82 -4.56
C TYR A 48 -3.09 -15.78 -6.03
N GLN A 49 -3.87 -15.06 -6.85
CA GLN A 49 -3.68 -15.00 -8.30
C GLN A 49 -2.84 -13.78 -8.70
N GLY A 50 -1.84 -14.03 -9.56
CA GLY A 50 -0.90 -13.02 -10.01
C GLY A 50 -1.53 -11.85 -10.77
N ASP A 51 -2.55 -12.10 -11.57
CA ASP A 51 -3.24 -11.05 -12.33
C ASP A 51 -3.91 -10.04 -11.40
N ASN A 52 -4.60 -10.52 -10.36
CA ASN A 52 -5.24 -9.67 -9.37
C ASN A 52 -4.21 -8.91 -8.53
N LEU A 53 -3.08 -9.53 -8.26
CA LEU A 53 -1.98 -8.87 -7.55
C LEU A 53 -1.44 -7.68 -8.35
N LEU A 54 -1.23 -7.86 -9.66
CA LEU A 54 -0.76 -6.78 -10.52
C LEU A 54 -1.75 -5.61 -10.55
N LEU A 55 -3.04 -5.91 -10.71
CA LEU A 55 -4.08 -4.89 -10.69
C LEU A 55 -4.13 -4.13 -9.36
N ALA A 56 -4.02 -4.84 -8.25
CA ALA A 56 -4.01 -4.23 -6.92
C ALA A 56 -2.82 -3.28 -6.76
N ARG A 57 -1.63 -3.70 -7.18
CA ARG A 57 -0.41 -2.87 -7.12
C ARG A 57 -0.53 -1.63 -8.00
N VAL A 58 -1.01 -1.79 -9.23
CA VAL A 58 -1.20 -0.66 -10.15
C VAL A 58 -2.21 0.34 -9.58
N ASN A 59 -3.33 -0.14 -9.04
CA ASN A 59 -4.34 0.73 -8.47
C ASN A 59 -3.82 1.52 -7.26
N LEU A 60 -3.04 0.89 -6.39
CA LEU A 60 -2.41 1.58 -5.25
C LEU A 60 -1.43 2.64 -5.70
N PHE A 61 -0.62 2.35 -6.72
CA PHE A 61 0.33 3.31 -7.28
C PHE A 61 -0.38 4.50 -7.94
N LEU A 62 -1.40 4.23 -8.74
CA LEU A 62 -2.19 5.30 -9.38
C LEU A 62 -2.90 6.17 -8.33
N THR A 63 -3.43 5.58 -7.29
CA THR A 63 -4.04 6.32 -6.19
C THR A 63 -3.04 7.28 -5.54
N PHE A 64 -1.81 6.85 -5.33
CA PHE A 64 -0.75 7.72 -4.81
C PHE A 64 -0.46 8.88 -5.75
N THR A 65 -0.26 8.60 -7.04
CA THR A 65 0.07 9.65 -8.01
C THR A 65 -1.06 10.66 -8.19
N GLU A 66 -2.31 10.20 -8.17
CA GLU A 66 -3.48 11.09 -8.26
C GLU A 66 -3.58 12.00 -7.02
N ASN A 67 -3.39 11.44 -5.82
CA ASN A 67 -3.40 12.24 -4.59
C ASN A 67 -2.23 13.23 -4.54
N TRP A 68 -1.06 12.84 -5.06
CA TRP A 68 0.10 13.71 -5.17
C TRP A 68 -0.22 14.95 -6.04
N ILE A 69 -0.78 14.72 -7.24
CA ILE A 69 -1.14 15.82 -8.16
C ILE A 69 -2.20 16.70 -7.53
N GLU A 70 -3.22 16.12 -6.90
CA GLU A 70 -4.29 16.85 -6.23
C GLU A 70 -3.75 17.78 -5.15
N LYS A 71 -2.82 17.31 -4.34
CA LYS A 71 -2.30 18.08 -3.20
C LYS A 71 -1.20 19.05 -3.59
N LEU A 72 -0.26 18.63 -4.44
CA LEU A 72 0.96 19.38 -4.72
C LEU A 72 0.91 20.16 -6.03
N GLY A 73 0.02 19.80 -6.95
CA GLY A 73 -0.20 20.51 -8.20
C GLY A 73 0.83 20.26 -9.31
N PHE A 74 1.71 19.26 -9.14
CA PHE A 74 2.70 18.88 -10.16
C PHE A 74 2.88 17.36 -10.18
N PRO A 75 3.39 16.79 -11.30
CA PRO A 75 3.59 15.34 -11.39
C PRO A 75 4.62 14.80 -10.39
N ILE A 76 4.45 13.53 -10.00
CA ILE A 76 5.38 12.86 -9.09
C ILE A 76 6.78 12.75 -9.73
N SER A 77 7.82 12.95 -8.91
CA SER A 77 9.20 12.77 -9.34
C SER A 77 9.55 11.27 -9.46
N ALA A 78 10.56 10.94 -10.27
CA ALA A 78 11.02 9.57 -10.45
C ALA A 78 11.46 8.93 -9.13
N SER A 79 12.16 9.67 -8.26
CA SER A 79 12.61 9.15 -6.97
C SER A 79 11.45 8.77 -6.05
N TRP A 80 10.41 9.58 -5.98
CA TRP A 80 9.22 9.28 -5.20
C TRP A 80 8.41 8.13 -5.81
N ALA A 81 8.31 8.08 -7.15
CA ALA A 81 7.63 6.99 -7.84
C ALA A 81 8.29 5.64 -7.51
N ILE A 82 9.63 5.57 -7.56
CA ILE A 82 10.37 4.35 -7.24
C ILE A 82 10.18 3.96 -5.77
N ALA A 83 10.27 4.92 -4.85
CA ALA A 83 10.10 4.65 -3.42
C ALA A 83 8.72 4.07 -3.10
N VAL A 84 7.66 4.64 -3.68
CA VAL A 84 6.28 4.16 -3.46
C VAL A 84 6.06 2.81 -4.12
N ALA A 85 6.53 2.62 -5.35
CA ALA A 85 6.42 1.33 -6.03
C ALA A 85 7.13 0.21 -5.24
N THR A 86 8.27 0.51 -4.64
CA THR A 86 9.01 -0.44 -3.80
C THR A 86 8.21 -0.83 -2.56
N ARG A 87 7.60 0.13 -1.87
CA ARG A 87 6.74 -0.14 -0.71
C ARG A 87 5.53 -0.99 -1.08
N ILE A 88 4.87 -0.65 -2.17
CA ILE A 88 3.72 -1.41 -2.66
C ILE A 88 4.13 -2.84 -3.01
N SER A 89 5.29 -3.04 -3.64
CA SER A 89 5.76 -4.38 -4.02
C SER A 89 6.01 -5.28 -2.81
N TRP A 90 6.42 -4.72 -1.67
CA TRP A 90 6.58 -5.47 -0.42
C TRP A 90 5.28 -5.66 0.35
N ASN A 91 4.42 -4.64 0.37
CA ASN A 91 3.22 -4.65 1.21
C ASN A 91 2.02 -5.34 0.54
N VAL A 92 2.06 -5.55 -0.77
CA VAL A 92 1.02 -6.28 -1.50
C VAL A 92 1.71 -7.43 -2.23
N TRP A 93 1.46 -8.66 -1.79
CA TRP A 93 2.21 -9.84 -2.24
C TRP A 93 1.30 -11.00 -2.62
N GLN A 94 1.88 -11.98 -3.33
CA GLN A 94 1.18 -13.21 -3.70
C GLN A 94 1.36 -14.25 -2.60
N MET A 95 0.27 -14.82 -2.12
CA MET A 95 0.31 -15.78 -1.00
C MET A 95 -0.90 -16.72 -1.02
N ASP A 96 -0.69 -17.96 -0.60
CA ASP A 96 -1.76 -18.85 -0.18
C ASP A 96 -2.17 -18.46 1.24
N GLY A 97 -3.33 -17.82 1.40
CA GLY A 97 -3.78 -17.30 2.68
C GLY A 97 -4.14 -18.37 3.72
N LEU A 98 -4.33 -19.62 3.30
CA LEU A 98 -4.60 -20.73 4.23
C LEU A 98 -3.32 -21.27 4.86
N LYS A 99 -2.21 -21.23 4.12
CA LYS A 99 -0.91 -21.78 4.55
C LYS A 99 0.10 -20.70 4.95
N ASP A 100 -0.12 -19.45 4.62
CA ASP A 100 0.83 -18.33 4.74
C ASP A 100 2.12 -18.56 3.91
N THR A 101 1.99 -19.24 2.77
CA THR A 101 3.11 -19.66 1.92
C THR A 101 3.00 -19.10 0.51
N VAL A 102 4.12 -19.14 -0.21
CA VAL A 102 4.13 -18.93 -1.66
C VAL A 102 3.21 -19.96 -2.31
N PRO A 103 2.29 -19.57 -3.22
CA PRO A 103 1.31 -20.49 -3.80
C PRO A 103 1.96 -21.73 -4.41
N GLY A 104 1.41 -22.90 -4.08
CA GLY A 104 1.90 -24.20 -4.56
C GLY A 104 3.18 -24.69 -3.89
N THR A 105 3.63 -24.06 -2.80
CA THR A 105 4.84 -24.46 -2.06
C THR A 105 4.57 -24.51 -0.56
N ASP A 106 5.55 -25.01 0.18
CA ASP A 106 5.56 -24.97 1.65
C ASP A 106 6.47 -23.87 2.20
N THR A 107 6.98 -22.99 1.33
CA THR A 107 7.83 -21.87 1.70
C THR A 107 7.01 -20.71 2.28
N LEU A 108 7.29 -20.30 3.51
CA LEU A 108 6.60 -19.19 4.16
C LEU A 108 6.88 -17.87 3.41
N CYS A 109 5.83 -17.06 3.23
CA CYS A 109 5.97 -15.75 2.61
C CYS A 109 6.72 -14.78 3.49
N LEU A 110 7.65 -14.04 2.88
CA LEU A 110 8.38 -12.95 3.51
C LEU A 110 7.71 -11.63 3.15
N ILE A 111 7.60 -10.76 4.14
CA ILE A 111 7.17 -9.38 3.97
C ILE A 111 8.21 -8.48 4.63
N TYR A 112 8.07 -7.17 4.45
CA TYR A 112 9.01 -6.20 5.01
C TYR A 112 8.38 -5.49 6.19
N ASP A 113 9.07 -5.52 7.34
CA ASP A 113 8.68 -4.73 8.51
C ASP A 113 9.41 -3.39 8.45
N TRP A 114 8.67 -2.34 8.08
CA TRP A 114 9.23 -1.00 7.88
C TRP A 114 9.67 -0.32 9.18
N GLU A 115 9.11 -0.72 10.32
CA GLU A 115 9.52 -0.19 11.62
C GLU A 115 10.86 -0.76 12.05
N LYS A 116 11.08 -2.06 11.84
CA LYS A 116 12.32 -2.76 12.20
C LYS A 116 13.34 -2.76 11.05
N ASN A 117 12.93 -2.37 9.83
CA ASN A 117 13.76 -2.40 8.62
C ASN A 117 14.34 -3.79 8.34
N GLU A 118 13.52 -4.83 8.44
CA GLU A 118 13.94 -6.22 8.20
C GLU A 118 12.86 -7.04 7.50
N GLU A 119 13.28 -8.10 6.82
CA GLU A 119 12.37 -9.09 6.26
C GLU A 119 11.90 -10.02 7.38
N VAL A 120 10.60 -10.28 7.42
CA VAL A 120 9.98 -11.20 8.38
C VAL A 120 8.97 -12.06 7.66
N THR A 121 8.60 -13.21 8.24
CA THR A 121 7.51 -13.99 7.68
C THR A 121 6.17 -13.37 8.06
N PHE A 122 5.20 -13.47 7.15
CA PHE A 122 3.84 -13.03 7.44
C PHE A 122 3.27 -13.74 8.67
N ARG A 123 3.59 -15.02 8.83
CA ARG A 123 3.16 -15.81 9.99
C ARG A 123 3.64 -15.21 11.32
N GLN A 124 4.88 -14.71 11.38
CA GLN A 124 5.40 -14.05 12.59
C GLN A 124 4.59 -12.82 12.95
N ILE A 125 4.29 -11.96 11.98
CA ILE A 125 3.49 -10.76 12.21
C ILE A 125 2.07 -11.11 12.66
N LYS A 126 1.46 -12.11 12.05
CA LYS A 126 0.13 -12.59 12.40
C LYS A 126 0.09 -13.12 13.85
N GLU A 127 1.09 -13.87 14.25
CA GLU A 127 1.21 -14.41 15.63
C GLU A 127 1.42 -13.28 16.63
N GLU A 128 2.27 -12.30 16.36
CA GLU A 128 2.48 -11.14 17.21
C GLU A 128 1.17 -10.34 17.41
N SER A 129 0.41 -10.17 16.35
CA SER A 129 -0.89 -9.48 16.39
C SER A 129 -1.91 -10.23 17.25
N ASP A 130 -1.93 -11.57 17.19
CA ASP A 130 -2.85 -12.40 17.95
C ASP A 130 -2.52 -12.47 19.45
N ASN A 131 -1.29 -12.11 19.83
CA ASN A 131 -0.81 -12.14 21.21
C ASN A 131 -0.94 -10.80 21.96
N VAL A 132 -1.54 -9.80 21.34
CA VAL A 132 -1.73 -8.47 21.93
C VAL A 132 -3.09 -8.33 22.59
#